data_ebe80825f8d702d511c6e97d4928014a
#
_entry.id   ebe80825f8d702d511c6e97d4928014a
#
_cell.length_a   1.000
_cell.length_b   1.000
_cell.length_c   1.000
_cell.angle_alpha   90.00
_cell.angle_beta   90.00
_cell.angle_gamma   90.00
#
_symmetry.space_group_name_H-M   'P 1'
#
loop_
_entity.id
_entity.type
_entity.pdbx_description
1 polymer ?
#
loop_
_entity_poly.entity_id
_entity_poly.type
_entity_poly.pdbx_seq_one_letter_code
_entity_poly.pdbx_strand_id
1 'polypeptide(L)'
;DMTVDTRGHWLANPRNTNPKGGQLLSGGHLTLRTGDINNTGGMIAADGKTTLTSTALNNTQGQIAGNGGLGIHSRQLINREGSLQSADTLTLETDGQLLDNQQGRILGEGKTTVTSGTLDNRQGHLQGGQLVIQTGQAGTDNQNGKLLSAGRFTLTTHWLDNRHGQVQAVDDTTLNAQEKTDNTGGLMRGGSQLTLNTTQLINRETTQPDNGVEAQHLTINARQVDNTGGALRAANHLQAQVSHTLNNAQGLISAGKQLTVDDRSGHTSLVIDNRQGTLIAGEQATINAHALSGDGQLLSQGDMAVTLTKDFHHTGHTAANGTLTLETAGNLTNDRAIVAGQTVQLTAKNLTNTQTAEISAGKTQVNVHDTLNNTGLIDGG
;
A
#
# COMPACT_ATOMS: atom_id res chain seq x y z
N ASP A 1 -7.38 -2.14 43.01
CA ASP A 1 -6.27 -1.40 42.38
C ASP A 1 -4.95 -1.85 42.96
N MET A 2 -3.90 -1.86 42.12
CA MET A 2 -2.54 -2.21 42.53
C MET A 2 -1.59 -1.13 41.98
N THR A 3 -0.66 -0.67 42.82
CA THR A 3 0.43 0.21 42.40
C THR A 3 1.75 -0.39 42.87
N VAL A 4 2.70 -0.54 41.91
CA VAL A 4 4.07 -0.96 42.22
C VAL A 4 5.01 0.13 41.72
N ASP A 5 5.81 0.69 42.60
CA ASP A 5 6.83 1.67 42.30
C ASP A 5 8.17 1.19 42.86
N THR A 6 9.08 0.87 41.98
CA THR A 6 10.42 0.37 42.34
C THR A 6 11.44 1.52 42.49
N ARG A 7 11.02 2.76 42.35
CA ARG A 7 11.88 3.95 42.40
C ARG A 7 13.02 3.90 41.39
N GLY A 8 12.71 3.46 40.18
CA GLY A 8 13.69 3.31 39.08
C GLY A 8 14.53 2.04 39.14
N HIS A 9 14.32 1.15 40.10
CA HIS A 9 14.95 -0.17 40.08
C HIS A 9 14.19 -1.13 39.20
N TRP A 10 14.82 -2.26 38.83
CA TRP A 10 14.22 -3.25 37.96
C TRP A 10 13.13 -4.09 38.65
N LEU A 11 12.19 -4.59 37.86
CA LEU A 11 11.13 -5.51 38.25
C LEU A 11 11.32 -6.85 37.51
N ALA A 12 11.46 -7.95 38.25
CA ALA A 12 11.50 -9.29 37.70
C ALA A 12 10.16 -10.00 37.93
N ASN A 13 9.47 -10.38 36.87
CA ASN A 13 8.24 -11.15 36.89
C ASN A 13 8.30 -12.34 35.89
N PRO A 14 9.46 -13.04 35.74
CA PRO A 14 9.56 -14.13 34.80
C PRO A 14 8.80 -15.36 35.31
N ARG A 15 8.24 -16.13 34.38
CA ARG A 15 7.72 -17.46 34.70
C ARG A 15 8.87 -18.34 35.21
N ASN A 16 8.59 -19.11 36.26
CA ASN A 16 9.52 -20.09 36.84
C ASN A 16 8.84 -21.46 36.99
N THR A 17 9.44 -22.39 37.73
CA THR A 17 8.90 -23.74 37.96
C THR A 17 7.64 -23.76 38.83
N ASN A 18 7.35 -22.69 39.56
CA ASN A 18 6.08 -22.54 40.26
C ASN A 18 4.97 -22.18 39.26
N PRO A 19 3.87 -22.99 39.17
CA PRO A 19 2.76 -22.69 38.25
C PRO A 19 2.11 -21.31 38.46
N LYS A 20 2.22 -20.74 39.67
CA LYS A 20 1.74 -19.40 40.03
C LYS A 20 2.85 -18.34 40.04
N GLY A 21 4.07 -18.66 39.64
CA GLY A 21 5.20 -17.75 39.60
C GLY A 21 5.11 -16.80 38.40
N GLY A 22 5.66 -15.59 38.57
CA GLY A 22 5.66 -14.58 37.53
C GLY A 22 4.26 -14.03 37.17
N GLN A 23 3.43 -13.75 38.19
CA GLN A 23 2.10 -13.18 38.00
C GLN A 23 1.93 -11.90 38.82
N LEU A 24 1.55 -10.81 38.17
CA LEU A 24 1.08 -9.57 38.77
C LEU A 24 -0.37 -9.32 38.32
N LEU A 25 -1.32 -9.52 39.21
CA LEU A 25 -2.74 -9.51 38.89
C LEU A 25 -3.48 -8.47 39.74
N SER A 26 -4.35 -7.66 39.14
CA SER A 26 -5.20 -6.70 39.83
C SER A 26 -6.66 -6.86 39.39
N GLY A 27 -7.59 -6.99 40.33
CA GLY A 27 -9.04 -6.95 40.08
C GLY A 27 -9.58 -5.52 39.80
N GLY A 28 -8.74 -4.51 39.83
CA GLY A 28 -9.05 -3.12 39.45
C GLY A 28 -8.00 -2.59 38.50
N HIS A 29 -7.51 -1.35 38.71
CA HIS A 29 -6.42 -0.80 37.92
C HIS A 29 -5.06 -1.31 38.39
N LEU A 30 -4.11 -1.39 37.44
CA LEU A 30 -2.72 -1.71 37.73
C LEU A 30 -1.81 -0.60 37.24
N THR A 31 -0.96 -0.07 38.09
CA THR A 31 0.06 0.92 37.76
C THR A 31 1.45 0.41 38.13
N LEU A 32 2.34 0.31 37.18
CA LEU A 32 3.75 -0.03 37.39
C LEU A 32 4.64 1.15 36.99
N ARG A 33 5.52 1.57 37.90
CA ARG A 33 6.58 2.56 37.68
C ARG A 33 7.90 1.94 38.09
N THR A 34 8.75 1.63 37.12
CA THR A 34 9.94 0.83 37.35
C THR A 34 11.11 1.31 36.46
N GLY A 35 12.32 0.86 36.75
CA GLY A 35 13.39 0.87 35.78
C GLY A 35 13.11 -0.12 34.67
N ASP A 36 13.89 -1.21 34.60
CA ASP A 36 13.60 -2.26 33.61
C ASP A 36 12.56 -3.24 34.14
N ILE A 37 11.75 -3.80 33.22
CA ILE A 37 10.80 -4.87 33.50
C ILE A 37 11.23 -6.14 32.73
N ASN A 38 11.43 -7.22 33.45
CA ASN A 38 11.54 -8.56 32.85
C ASN A 38 10.26 -9.36 33.12
N ASN A 39 9.40 -9.50 32.12
CA ASN A 39 8.18 -10.31 32.17
C ASN A 39 8.28 -11.54 31.26
N THR A 40 9.48 -12.12 31.10
CA THR A 40 9.69 -13.27 30.21
C THR A 40 8.85 -14.46 30.65
N GLY A 41 7.91 -14.91 29.81
CA GLY A 41 6.95 -15.98 30.10
C GLY A 41 5.98 -15.65 31.25
N GLY A 42 6.08 -14.46 31.86
CA GLY A 42 5.24 -14.03 32.98
C GLY A 42 3.90 -13.42 32.56
N MET A 43 3.08 -13.08 33.54
CA MET A 43 1.77 -12.46 33.34
C MET A 43 1.64 -11.19 34.14
N ILE A 44 1.22 -10.11 33.51
CA ILE A 44 0.83 -8.84 34.12
C ILE A 44 -0.58 -8.54 33.61
N ALA A 45 -1.59 -8.47 34.49
CA ALA A 45 -2.96 -8.26 34.06
C ALA A 45 -3.80 -7.48 35.07
N ALA A 46 -4.76 -6.70 34.53
CA ALA A 46 -5.77 -6.01 35.32
C ALA A 46 -7.16 -6.12 34.66
N ASP A 47 -8.20 -6.23 35.50
CA ASP A 47 -9.59 -6.13 35.03
C ASP A 47 -9.92 -4.68 34.62
N GLY A 48 -9.30 -3.71 35.26
CA GLY A 48 -9.33 -2.31 34.87
C GLY A 48 -8.22 -1.95 33.87
N LYS A 49 -7.75 -0.70 33.92
CA LYS A 49 -6.65 -0.21 33.11
C LYS A 49 -5.29 -0.66 33.64
N THR A 50 -4.44 -1.14 32.77
CA THR A 50 -3.01 -1.40 33.04
C THR A 50 -2.16 -0.26 32.48
N THR A 51 -1.34 0.36 33.32
CA THR A 51 -0.39 1.42 32.93
C THR A 51 1.01 1.05 33.38
N LEU A 52 1.94 0.95 32.42
CA LEU A 52 3.35 0.63 32.67
C LEU A 52 4.23 1.78 32.21
N THR A 53 5.14 2.21 33.09
CA THR A 53 6.23 3.14 32.77
C THR A 53 7.55 2.50 33.15
N SER A 54 8.47 2.34 32.18
CA SER A 54 9.76 1.69 32.40
C SER A 54 10.85 2.24 31.49
N THR A 55 12.11 1.94 31.79
CA THR A 55 13.23 2.22 30.89
C THR A 55 13.27 1.18 29.78
N ALA A 56 13.19 -0.10 30.12
CA ALA A 56 13.07 -1.19 29.15
C ALA A 56 12.02 -2.20 29.63
N LEU A 57 11.28 -2.75 28.69
CA LEU A 57 10.30 -3.81 28.94
C LEU A 57 10.62 -5.02 28.04
N ASN A 58 10.94 -6.14 28.67
CA ASN A 58 11.05 -7.44 28.01
C ASN A 58 9.83 -8.29 28.35
N ASN A 59 8.94 -8.50 27.36
CA ASN A 59 7.76 -9.34 27.43
C ASN A 59 7.90 -10.58 26.53
N THR A 60 9.12 -11.09 26.32
CA THR A 60 9.34 -12.28 25.49
C THR A 60 8.54 -13.46 26.05
N GLN A 61 7.67 -14.06 25.21
CA GLN A 61 6.76 -15.15 25.60
C GLN A 61 5.84 -14.82 26.79
N GLY A 62 5.82 -13.57 27.24
CA GLY A 62 4.99 -13.09 28.33
C GLY A 62 3.63 -12.56 27.89
N GLN A 63 2.78 -12.29 28.85
CA GLN A 63 1.46 -11.70 28.63
C GLN A 63 1.29 -10.41 29.45
N ILE A 64 0.81 -9.37 28.81
CA ILE A 64 0.41 -8.11 29.47
C ILE A 64 -0.98 -7.75 28.99
N ALA A 65 -1.93 -7.56 29.91
CA ALA A 65 -3.31 -7.27 29.58
C ALA A 65 -3.90 -6.16 30.46
N GLY A 66 -4.85 -5.42 29.90
CA GLY A 66 -5.70 -4.48 30.64
C GLY A 66 -7.08 -4.44 30.00
N ASN A 67 -8.11 -4.99 30.68
CA ASN A 67 -9.46 -5.01 30.11
C ASN A 67 -10.05 -3.62 29.92
N GLY A 68 -9.80 -2.69 30.85
CA GLY A 68 -10.21 -1.28 30.76
C GLY A 68 -9.20 -0.37 30.04
N GLY A 69 -8.22 -0.94 29.32
CA GLY A 69 -7.19 -0.21 28.58
C GLY A 69 -5.77 -0.67 28.94
N LEU A 70 -4.85 -0.57 27.98
CA LEU A 70 -3.42 -0.85 28.17
C LEU A 70 -2.59 0.34 27.68
N GLY A 71 -1.82 0.94 28.57
CA GLY A 71 -0.83 1.98 28.26
C GLY A 71 0.57 1.53 28.65
N ILE A 72 1.48 1.50 27.70
CA ILE A 72 2.89 1.19 27.94
C ILE A 72 3.75 2.35 27.42
N HIS A 73 4.52 2.93 28.30
CA HIS A 73 5.57 3.88 27.98
C HIS A 73 6.92 3.27 28.41
N SER A 74 7.74 2.91 27.45
CA SER A 74 9.02 2.25 27.70
C SER A 74 10.00 2.59 26.57
N ARG A 75 11.20 3.08 26.90
CA ARG A 75 12.19 3.45 25.86
C ARG A 75 12.52 2.30 24.92
N GLN A 76 12.51 1.06 25.41
CA GLN A 76 12.65 -0.13 24.60
C GLN A 76 11.55 -1.13 24.96
N LEU A 77 10.82 -1.64 23.97
CA LEU A 77 9.76 -2.63 24.17
C LEU A 77 10.03 -3.86 23.32
N ILE A 78 10.27 -5.00 23.98
CA ILE A 78 10.45 -6.31 23.35
C ILE A 78 9.23 -7.15 23.67
N ASN A 79 8.47 -7.57 22.65
CA ASN A 79 7.28 -8.43 22.75
C ASN A 79 7.43 -9.66 21.85
N ARG A 80 8.64 -10.23 21.73
CA ARG A 80 8.89 -11.42 20.91
C ARG A 80 8.09 -12.61 21.40
N GLU A 81 7.30 -13.24 20.52
CA GLU A 81 6.42 -14.36 20.87
C GLU A 81 5.49 -14.03 22.06
N GLY A 82 5.45 -12.80 22.53
CA GLY A 82 4.65 -12.32 23.64
C GLY A 82 3.30 -11.79 23.21
N SER A 83 2.46 -11.44 24.18
CA SER A 83 1.12 -10.91 23.96
C SER A 83 0.89 -9.63 24.75
N LEU A 84 0.46 -8.56 24.07
CA LEU A 84 -0.07 -7.34 24.65
C LEU A 84 -1.54 -7.23 24.25
N GLN A 85 -2.47 -7.13 25.22
CA GLN A 85 -3.90 -7.17 24.93
C GLN A 85 -4.67 -6.10 25.67
N SER A 86 -5.68 -5.54 25.00
CA SER A 86 -6.65 -4.64 25.61
C SER A 86 -8.05 -4.83 25.01
N ALA A 87 -9.07 -4.91 25.85
CA ALA A 87 -10.47 -4.90 25.40
C ALA A 87 -10.99 -3.48 25.12
N ASP A 88 -10.19 -2.44 25.40
CA ASP A 88 -10.48 -1.05 25.11
C ASP A 88 -9.28 -0.42 24.36
N THR A 89 -8.85 0.75 24.73
CA THR A 89 -7.72 1.44 24.10
C THR A 89 -6.38 0.77 24.41
N LEU A 90 -5.49 0.73 23.42
CA LEU A 90 -4.14 0.24 23.57
C LEU A 90 -3.16 1.30 23.07
N THR A 91 -2.24 1.74 23.93
CA THR A 91 -1.25 2.76 23.59
C THR A 91 0.15 2.28 23.92
N LEU A 92 1.04 2.27 22.93
CA LEU A 92 2.44 1.90 23.07
C LEU A 92 3.33 3.06 22.64
N GLU A 93 4.28 3.41 23.46
CA GLU A 93 5.22 4.51 23.21
C GLU A 93 6.64 4.10 23.61
N THR A 94 7.63 4.32 22.73
CA THR A 94 9.03 3.91 22.94
C THR A 94 10.05 5.04 22.84
N ASP A 95 9.66 6.30 23.05
CA ASP A 95 10.57 7.45 23.01
C ASP A 95 11.50 7.46 21.78
N GLY A 96 10.99 7.08 20.62
CA GLY A 96 11.79 7.02 19.39
C GLY A 96 12.75 5.81 19.29
N GLN A 97 12.62 4.80 20.16
CA GLN A 97 13.42 3.57 20.10
C GLN A 97 12.64 2.40 19.49
N LEU A 98 13.20 1.19 19.56
CA LEU A 98 12.64 -0.02 18.98
C LEU A 98 11.40 -0.52 19.74
N LEU A 99 10.34 -0.83 18.99
CA LEU A 99 9.29 -1.76 19.37
C LEU A 99 9.49 -3.06 18.59
N ASP A 100 9.84 -4.14 19.28
CA ASP A 100 10.08 -5.46 18.69
C ASP A 100 8.88 -6.37 18.98
N ASN A 101 8.09 -6.66 17.96
CA ASN A 101 6.93 -7.56 18.00
C ASN A 101 7.13 -8.79 17.10
N GLN A 102 8.38 -9.24 16.92
CA GLN A 102 8.64 -10.42 16.11
C GLN A 102 7.90 -11.64 16.65
N GLN A 103 7.06 -12.28 15.81
CA GLN A 103 6.20 -13.43 16.19
C GLN A 103 5.27 -13.13 17.39
N GLY A 104 5.23 -11.89 17.85
CA GLY A 104 4.41 -11.45 18.96
C GLY A 104 3.00 -11.01 18.52
N ARG A 105 2.15 -10.74 19.49
CA ARG A 105 0.78 -10.29 19.29
C ARG A 105 0.51 -9.02 20.07
N ILE A 106 -0.03 -8.01 19.40
CA ILE A 106 -0.52 -6.76 19.97
C ILE A 106 -1.96 -6.61 19.51
N LEU A 107 -2.92 -6.77 20.43
CA LEU A 107 -4.33 -6.87 20.12
C LEU A 107 -5.14 -5.88 20.96
N GLY A 108 -5.70 -4.86 20.32
CA GLY A 108 -6.65 -3.92 20.92
C GLY A 108 -8.04 -4.07 20.26
N GLU A 109 -9.09 -4.14 21.06
CA GLU A 109 -10.47 -4.12 20.53
C GLU A 109 -10.91 -2.69 20.17
N GLY A 110 -10.43 -1.70 20.93
CA GLY A 110 -10.64 -0.28 20.65
C GLY A 110 -9.54 0.34 19.78
N LYS A 111 -9.30 1.63 19.94
CA LYS A 111 -8.23 2.34 19.24
C LYS A 111 -6.86 1.84 19.73
N THR A 112 -6.05 1.35 18.82
CA THR A 112 -4.65 0.99 19.06
C THR A 112 -3.73 2.05 18.46
N THR A 113 -2.87 2.62 19.28
CA THR A 113 -1.88 3.64 18.88
C THR A 113 -0.49 3.14 19.21
N VAL A 114 0.40 3.18 18.23
CA VAL A 114 1.82 2.80 18.36
C VAL A 114 2.67 3.99 17.93
N THR A 115 3.53 4.47 18.83
CA THR A 115 4.53 5.50 18.55
C THR A 115 5.91 4.95 18.91
N SER A 116 6.78 4.80 17.91
CA SER A 116 8.12 4.22 18.10
C SER A 116 9.14 4.80 17.12
N GLY A 117 10.42 4.60 17.36
CA GLY A 117 11.46 4.90 16.37
C GLY A 117 11.44 3.89 15.24
N THR A 118 11.33 2.61 15.58
CA THR A 118 11.22 1.47 14.66
C THR A 118 10.12 0.52 15.14
N LEU A 119 9.35 -0.02 14.22
CA LEU A 119 8.47 -1.16 14.48
C LEU A 119 8.99 -2.37 13.72
N ASP A 120 9.42 -3.40 14.46
CA ASP A 120 9.70 -4.72 13.91
C ASP A 120 8.52 -5.64 14.19
N ASN A 121 7.67 -5.87 13.18
CA ASN A 121 6.50 -6.75 13.24
C ASN A 121 6.67 -7.98 12.36
N ARG A 122 7.90 -8.43 12.13
CA ARG A 122 8.15 -9.63 11.31
C ARG A 122 7.46 -10.86 11.89
N GLN A 123 6.62 -11.51 11.07
CA GLN A 123 5.79 -12.65 11.50
C GLN A 123 4.88 -12.33 12.71
N GLY A 124 4.80 -11.07 13.10
CA GLY A 124 3.98 -10.60 14.21
C GLY A 124 2.56 -10.25 13.79
N HIS A 125 1.69 -10.07 14.76
CA HIS A 125 0.31 -9.68 14.56
C HIS A 125 0.00 -8.43 15.41
N LEU A 126 -0.31 -7.34 14.75
CA LEU A 126 -0.74 -6.09 15.36
C LEU A 126 -2.14 -5.75 14.85
N GLN A 127 -3.11 -5.60 15.77
CA GLN A 127 -4.51 -5.35 15.43
C GLN A 127 -5.12 -4.29 16.34
N GLY A 128 -6.03 -3.49 15.76
CA GLY A 128 -6.86 -2.52 16.49
C GLY A 128 -8.26 -2.40 15.93
N GLY A 129 -9.23 -1.96 16.75
CA GLY A 129 -10.53 -1.49 16.28
C GLY A 129 -10.37 -0.31 15.32
N GLN A 130 -9.51 0.63 15.67
CA GLN A 130 -8.84 1.58 14.79
C GLN A 130 -7.34 1.44 15.01
N LEU A 131 -6.53 1.54 13.96
CA LEU A 131 -5.08 1.38 14.07
C LEU A 131 -4.36 2.66 13.62
N VAL A 132 -3.51 3.19 14.50
CA VAL A 132 -2.63 4.33 14.22
C VAL A 132 -1.20 3.92 14.55
N ILE A 133 -0.32 3.92 13.57
CA ILE A 133 1.10 3.62 13.74
C ILE A 133 1.91 4.82 13.27
N GLN A 134 2.80 5.29 14.12
CA GLN A 134 3.75 6.35 13.81
C GLN A 134 5.15 5.89 14.19
N THR A 135 6.00 5.70 13.19
CA THR A 135 7.41 5.35 13.41
C THR A 135 8.31 6.47 12.94
N GLY A 136 9.52 6.53 13.52
CA GLY A 136 10.53 7.51 13.17
C GLY A 136 11.35 7.11 11.94
N GLN A 137 12.61 7.55 11.91
CA GLN A 137 13.52 7.42 10.77
C GLN A 137 13.90 5.98 10.40
N ALA A 138 13.71 5.03 11.29
CA ALA A 138 14.11 3.64 11.05
C ALA A 138 12.97 2.75 10.50
N GLY A 139 11.77 3.27 10.34
CA GLY A 139 10.70 2.66 9.56
C GLY A 139 9.90 1.52 10.21
N THR A 140 9.16 0.79 9.39
CA THR A 140 8.27 -0.33 9.78
C THR A 140 8.60 -1.57 8.98
N ASP A 141 8.99 -2.65 9.65
CA ASP A 141 9.19 -3.96 9.05
C ASP A 141 8.00 -4.87 9.38
N ASN A 142 7.22 -5.25 8.37
CA ASN A 142 6.06 -6.14 8.46
C ASN A 142 6.21 -7.38 7.59
N GLN A 143 7.45 -7.85 7.34
CA GLN A 143 7.68 -9.05 6.53
C GLN A 143 6.99 -10.26 7.13
N ASN A 144 6.14 -10.93 6.35
CA ASN A 144 5.31 -12.05 6.79
C ASN A 144 4.42 -11.73 8.00
N GLY A 145 4.31 -10.45 8.39
CA GLY A 145 3.53 -9.99 9.53
C GLY A 145 2.14 -9.49 9.11
N LYS A 146 1.35 -9.12 10.11
CA LYS A 146 -0.01 -8.60 9.93
C LYS A 146 -0.21 -7.29 10.66
N LEU A 147 -0.69 -6.28 9.95
CA LEU A 147 -1.17 -5.00 10.48
C LEU A 147 -2.65 -4.90 10.09
N LEU A 148 -3.54 -5.07 11.05
CA LEU A 148 -4.98 -5.20 10.80
C LEU A 148 -5.78 -4.15 11.56
N SER A 149 -6.78 -3.57 10.91
CA SER A 149 -7.73 -2.65 11.54
C SER A 149 -9.18 -3.07 11.22
N ALA A 150 -10.00 -3.16 12.25
CA ALA A 150 -11.44 -3.38 12.07
C ALA A 150 -12.18 -2.11 11.59
N GLY A 151 -11.53 -0.96 11.68
CA GLY A 151 -12.01 0.32 11.19
C GLY A 151 -10.95 1.00 10.32
N ARG A 152 -10.67 2.28 10.61
CA ARG A 152 -9.68 3.07 9.90
C ARG A 152 -8.23 2.71 10.28
N PHE A 153 -7.33 2.73 9.30
CA PHE A 153 -5.90 2.55 9.52
C PHE A 153 -5.09 3.75 9.03
N THR A 154 -4.18 4.23 9.85
CA THR A 154 -3.19 5.25 9.47
C THR A 154 -1.79 4.78 9.86
N LEU A 155 -0.88 4.73 8.89
CA LEU A 155 0.54 4.49 9.10
C LEU A 155 1.34 5.70 8.61
N THR A 156 2.21 6.22 9.46
CA THR A 156 3.23 7.21 9.10
C THR A 156 4.60 6.66 9.46
N THR A 157 5.47 6.51 8.48
CA THR A 157 6.76 5.83 8.62
C THR A 157 7.78 6.40 7.63
N HIS A 158 9.05 6.15 7.86
CA HIS A 158 10.08 6.49 6.87
C HIS A 158 10.07 5.51 5.70
N TRP A 159 10.05 4.22 5.98
CA TRP A 159 9.85 3.16 4.99
C TRP A 159 8.94 2.05 5.55
N LEU A 160 8.26 1.34 4.64
CA LEU A 160 7.45 0.17 4.95
C LEU A 160 7.96 -1.03 4.15
N ASP A 161 8.40 -2.07 4.84
CA ASP A 161 8.64 -3.39 4.26
C ASP A 161 7.47 -4.31 4.57
N ASN A 162 6.61 -4.56 3.57
CA ASN A 162 5.44 -5.45 3.67
C ASN A 162 5.61 -6.69 2.80
N ARG A 163 6.85 -7.14 2.56
CA ARG A 163 7.09 -8.34 1.74
C ARG A 163 6.43 -9.57 2.36
N HIS A 164 5.56 -10.23 1.58
CA HIS A 164 4.73 -11.36 2.02
C HIS A 164 3.89 -11.06 3.27
N GLY A 165 3.77 -9.80 3.67
CA GLY A 165 2.99 -9.33 4.80
C GLY A 165 1.58 -8.90 4.40
N GLN A 166 0.78 -8.58 5.40
CA GLN A 166 -0.60 -8.10 5.23
C GLN A 166 -0.80 -6.77 5.94
N VAL A 167 -1.32 -5.80 5.21
CA VAL A 167 -1.84 -4.52 5.73
C VAL A 167 -3.30 -4.46 5.31
N GLN A 168 -4.23 -4.53 6.26
CA GLN A 168 -5.66 -4.53 5.95
C GLN A 168 -6.45 -3.64 6.89
N ALA A 169 -7.43 -2.93 6.34
CA ALA A 169 -8.44 -2.21 7.11
C ALA A 169 -9.83 -2.42 6.50
N VAL A 170 -10.85 -2.42 7.35
CA VAL A 170 -12.25 -2.50 6.90
C VAL A 170 -12.72 -1.17 6.30
N ASP A 171 -12.24 -0.05 6.85
CA ASP A 171 -12.56 1.29 6.37
C ASP A 171 -11.39 1.92 5.58
N ASP A 172 -11.23 3.24 5.69
CA ASP A 172 -10.20 4.01 5.02
C ASP A 172 -8.80 3.65 5.53
N THR A 173 -7.87 3.56 4.62
CA THR A 173 -6.46 3.31 4.88
C THR A 173 -5.62 4.45 4.33
N THR A 174 -4.75 5.02 5.15
CA THR A 174 -3.74 6.00 4.72
C THR A 174 -2.35 5.51 5.10
N LEU A 175 -1.51 5.28 4.11
CA LEU A 175 -0.12 4.84 4.27
C LEU A 175 0.81 5.94 3.78
N ASN A 176 1.56 6.53 4.69
CA ASN A 176 2.57 7.55 4.40
C ASN A 176 3.95 6.98 4.70
N ALA A 177 4.64 6.49 3.68
CA ALA A 177 6.02 6.02 3.76
C ALA A 177 6.92 6.98 2.97
N GLN A 178 7.73 7.79 3.64
CA GLN A 178 8.45 8.89 3.00
C GLN A 178 9.37 8.44 1.87
N GLU A 179 10.10 7.35 2.08
CA GLU A 179 11.11 6.87 1.13
C GLU A 179 10.56 5.73 0.27
N LYS A 180 10.16 4.62 0.89
CA LYS A 180 9.87 3.39 0.17
C LYS A 180 8.75 2.59 0.81
N THR A 181 7.90 2.01 -0.04
CA THR A 181 6.97 0.94 0.31
C THR A 181 7.28 -0.29 -0.54
N ASP A 182 7.65 -1.40 0.09
CA ASP A 182 7.90 -2.67 -0.58
C ASP A 182 6.80 -3.67 -0.23
N ASN A 183 5.95 -3.99 -1.20
CA ASN A 183 4.83 -4.94 -1.09
C ASN A 183 5.07 -6.20 -1.92
N THR A 184 6.31 -6.59 -2.20
CA THR A 184 6.60 -7.78 -2.99
C THR A 184 5.95 -9.02 -2.37
N GLY A 185 5.08 -9.71 -3.12
CA GLY A 185 4.31 -10.86 -2.64
C GLY A 185 3.34 -10.58 -1.49
N GLY A 186 3.17 -9.32 -1.09
CA GLY A 186 2.34 -8.90 0.04
C GLY A 186 0.94 -8.41 -0.37
N LEU A 187 0.11 -8.13 0.62
CA LEU A 187 -1.23 -7.57 0.47
C LEU A 187 -1.34 -6.22 1.19
N MET A 188 -1.87 -5.22 0.50
CA MET A 188 -2.38 -3.97 1.08
C MET A 188 -3.83 -3.79 0.67
N ARG A 189 -4.77 -3.81 1.61
CA ARG A 189 -6.20 -3.70 1.34
C ARG A 189 -6.85 -2.63 2.21
N GLY A 190 -7.50 -1.64 1.57
CA GLY A 190 -8.43 -0.73 2.21
C GLY A 190 -9.86 -1.10 1.83
N GLY A 191 -10.78 -1.19 2.79
CA GLY A 191 -12.16 -1.58 2.50
C GLY A 191 -12.91 -0.53 1.67
N SER A 192 -12.71 0.75 1.97
CA SER A 192 -13.35 1.87 1.24
C SER A 192 -12.30 2.60 0.39
N GLN A 193 -11.45 3.38 1.01
CA GLN A 193 -10.39 4.11 0.34
C GLN A 193 -9.01 3.65 0.82
N LEU A 194 -8.07 3.48 -0.10
CA LEU A 194 -6.66 3.33 0.21
C LEU A 194 -5.89 4.46 -0.45
N THR A 195 -5.20 5.26 0.36
CA THR A 195 -4.27 6.30 -0.11
C THR A 195 -2.85 5.90 0.27
N LEU A 196 -1.99 5.73 -0.72
CA LEU A 196 -0.58 5.43 -0.53
C LEU A 196 0.28 6.60 -1.01
N ASN A 197 1.04 7.18 -0.10
CA ASN A 197 1.99 8.25 -0.37
C ASN A 197 3.41 7.73 -0.10
N THR A 198 4.25 7.70 -1.13
CA THR A 198 5.63 7.20 -1.01
C THR A 198 6.50 7.78 -2.13
N THR A 199 7.82 7.79 -1.94
CA THR A 199 8.72 8.11 -3.06
C THR A 199 8.81 6.92 -4.02
N GLN A 200 8.92 5.68 -3.51
CA GLN A 200 8.99 4.48 -4.32
C GLN A 200 8.00 3.41 -3.82
N LEU A 201 7.12 2.96 -4.71
CA LEU A 201 6.29 1.76 -4.51
C LEU A 201 6.87 0.59 -5.30
N ILE A 202 7.15 -0.52 -4.63
CA ILE A 202 7.47 -1.82 -5.22
C ILE A 202 6.31 -2.76 -4.91
N ASN A 203 5.63 -3.27 -5.95
CA ASN A 203 4.47 -4.17 -5.84
C ASN A 203 4.64 -5.34 -6.79
N ARG A 204 5.73 -6.08 -6.64
CA ARG A 204 6.07 -7.23 -7.50
C ARG A 204 5.42 -8.52 -6.99
N GLU A 205 5.26 -9.50 -7.89
CA GLU A 205 4.81 -10.86 -7.53
C GLU A 205 3.47 -10.88 -6.79
N THR A 206 2.54 -9.99 -7.21
CA THR A 206 1.25 -9.81 -6.54
C THR A 206 0.05 -10.01 -7.49
N THR A 207 0.17 -10.87 -8.50
CA THR A 207 -0.93 -11.16 -9.44
C THR A 207 -1.99 -12.09 -8.88
N GLN A 208 -1.71 -12.81 -7.79
CA GLN A 208 -2.67 -13.71 -7.16
C GLN A 208 -3.83 -12.93 -6.50
N PRO A 209 -5.02 -13.55 -6.31
CA PRO A 209 -6.19 -12.85 -5.77
C PRO A 209 -6.01 -12.26 -4.36
N ASP A 210 -5.16 -12.89 -3.54
CA ASP A 210 -4.98 -12.53 -2.13
C ASP A 210 -3.73 -11.67 -1.88
N ASN A 211 -3.17 -11.06 -2.92
CA ASN A 211 -2.05 -10.14 -2.79
C ASN A 211 -2.16 -8.96 -3.77
N GLY A 212 -1.30 -7.96 -3.60
CA GLY A 212 -1.33 -6.71 -4.36
C GLY A 212 -1.80 -5.53 -3.53
N VAL A 213 -2.18 -4.47 -4.22
CA VAL A 213 -2.75 -3.26 -3.60
C VAL A 213 -4.18 -3.10 -4.09
N GLU A 214 -5.15 -3.06 -3.17
CA GLU A 214 -6.55 -3.04 -3.56
C GLU A 214 -7.45 -2.24 -2.61
N ALA A 215 -8.50 -1.63 -3.16
CA ALA A 215 -9.53 -0.90 -2.44
C ALA A 215 -10.78 -0.71 -3.33
N GLN A 216 -11.85 -0.13 -2.78
CA GLN A 216 -12.92 0.40 -3.65
C GLN A 216 -12.40 1.64 -4.42
N HIS A 217 -11.70 2.54 -3.72
CA HIS A 217 -11.04 3.70 -4.30
C HIS A 217 -9.55 3.67 -3.94
N LEU A 218 -8.69 3.53 -4.95
CA LEU A 218 -7.24 3.45 -4.76
C LEU A 218 -6.56 4.73 -5.27
N THR A 219 -5.83 5.40 -4.42
CA THR A 219 -4.99 6.55 -4.77
C THR A 219 -3.54 6.25 -4.46
N ILE A 220 -2.68 6.34 -5.46
CA ILE A 220 -1.23 6.17 -5.33
C ILE A 220 -0.56 7.47 -5.72
N ASN A 221 0.21 8.04 -4.80
CA ASN A 221 1.04 9.22 -5.00
C ASN A 221 2.49 8.80 -4.83
N ALA A 222 3.24 8.69 -5.94
CA ALA A 222 4.61 8.22 -5.90
C ALA A 222 5.49 8.97 -6.92
N ARG A 223 6.80 8.90 -6.74
CA ARG A 223 7.75 9.27 -7.78
C ARG A 223 7.98 8.10 -8.73
N GLN A 224 8.09 6.89 -8.19
CA GLN A 224 8.35 5.67 -8.94
C GLN A 224 7.40 4.56 -8.47
N VAL A 225 6.84 3.83 -9.43
CA VAL A 225 6.02 2.65 -9.19
C VAL A 225 6.60 1.48 -9.98
N ASP A 226 6.93 0.40 -9.31
CA ASP A 226 7.32 -0.85 -9.90
C ASP A 226 6.25 -1.91 -9.62
N ASN A 227 5.38 -2.12 -10.60
CA ASN A 227 4.30 -3.11 -10.59
C ASN A 227 4.63 -4.30 -11.50
N THR A 228 5.92 -4.64 -11.66
CA THR A 228 6.35 -5.78 -12.49
C THR A 228 5.77 -7.10 -11.96
N GLY A 229 4.97 -7.79 -12.77
CA GLY A 229 4.25 -9.00 -12.33
C GLY A 229 3.38 -8.75 -11.10
N GLY A 230 2.92 -7.52 -10.91
CA GLY A 230 2.12 -7.11 -9.76
C GLY A 230 0.70 -6.72 -10.14
N ALA A 231 -0.13 -6.42 -9.14
CA ALA A 231 -1.50 -5.99 -9.36
C ALA A 231 -1.88 -4.80 -8.46
N LEU A 232 -2.40 -3.76 -9.11
CA LEU A 232 -3.06 -2.61 -8.50
C LEU A 232 -4.53 -2.66 -8.93
N ARG A 233 -5.45 -2.80 -7.98
CA ARG A 233 -6.86 -3.04 -8.27
C ARG A 233 -7.75 -2.06 -7.50
N ALA A 234 -8.69 -1.45 -8.19
CA ALA A 234 -9.78 -0.72 -7.57
C ALA A 234 -11.13 -1.25 -8.05
N ALA A 235 -12.07 -1.46 -7.13
CA ALA A 235 -13.42 -1.86 -7.51
C ALA A 235 -14.14 -0.75 -8.27
N ASN A 236 -13.86 0.52 -7.96
CA ASN A 236 -14.43 1.68 -8.61
C ASN A 236 -13.34 2.54 -9.31
N HIS A 237 -12.57 3.32 -8.56
CA HIS A 237 -11.68 4.33 -9.11
C HIS A 237 -10.24 4.07 -8.68
N LEU A 238 -9.33 4.03 -9.66
CA LEU A 238 -7.90 3.99 -9.44
C LEU A 238 -7.27 5.28 -9.98
N GLN A 239 -6.57 6.00 -9.12
CA GLN A 239 -5.78 7.17 -9.48
C GLN A 239 -4.32 6.93 -9.13
N ALA A 240 -3.46 6.85 -10.13
CA ALA A 240 -2.02 6.75 -9.98
C ALA A 240 -1.36 8.07 -10.42
N GLN A 241 -0.95 8.88 -9.45
CA GLN A 241 -0.19 10.11 -9.68
C GLN A 241 1.30 9.81 -9.53
N VAL A 242 1.98 9.65 -10.64
CA VAL A 242 3.39 9.23 -10.67
C VAL A 242 4.23 10.29 -11.38
N SER A 243 5.36 10.71 -10.81
CA SER A 243 6.14 11.82 -11.36
C SER A 243 7.40 11.43 -12.12
N HIS A 244 7.72 10.12 -12.24
CA HIS A 244 8.94 9.73 -12.95
C HIS A 244 8.80 8.42 -13.74
N THR A 245 8.60 7.27 -13.07
CA THR A 245 8.48 5.96 -13.74
C THR A 245 7.33 5.14 -13.22
N LEU A 246 6.58 4.53 -14.13
CA LEU A 246 5.61 3.48 -13.86
C LEU A 246 5.99 2.26 -14.69
N ASN A 247 6.54 1.25 -14.04
CA ASN A 247 6.82 -0.04 -14.66
C ASN A 247 5.66 -0.99 -14.36
N ASN A 248 4.90 -1.38 -15.40
CA ASN A 248 3.80 -2.34 -15.34
C ASN A 248 4.10 -3.57 -16.20
N ALA A 249 5.38 -3.93 -16.39
CA ALA A 249 5.75 -5.10 -17.16
C ALA A 249 5.13 -6.37 -16.55
N GLN A 250 4.34 -7.11 -17.38
CA GLN A 250 3.60 -8.31 -16.94
C GLN A 250 2.63 -8.04 -15.74
N GLY A 251 2.35 -6.77 -15.45
CA GLY A 251 1.50 -6.36 -14.35
C GLY A 251 0.07 -6.02 -14.78
N LEU A 252 -0.78 -5.87 -13.79
CA LEU A 252 -2.18 -5.46 -13.94
C LEU A 252 -2.43 -4.16 -13.18
N ILE A 253 -3.01 -3.18 -13.87
CA ILE A 253 -3.59 -1.98 -13.26
C ILE A 253 -5.06 -1.93 -13.70
N SER A 254 -5.98 -2.10 -12.77
CA SER A 254 -7.40 -2.24 -13.09
C SER A 254 -8.30 -1.38 -12.21
N ALA A 255 -9.31 -0.78 -12.83
CA ALA A 255 -10.39 -0.09 -12.16
C ALA A 255 -11.74 -0.56 -12.71
N GLY A 256 -12.68 -0.88 -11.83
CA GLY A 256 -14.03 -1.30 -12.24
C GLY A 256 -14.83 -0.18 -12.92
N LYS A 257 -14.44 1.08 -12.66
CA LYS A 257 -15.04 2.25 -13.32
C LYS A 257 -13.97 3.11 -13.98
N GLN A 258 -13.28 3.97 -13.24
CA GLN A 258 -12.37 4.96 -13.79
C GLN A 258 -10.93 4.65 -13.42
N LEU A 259 -10.07 4.60 -14.42
CA LEU A 259 -8.63 4.52 -14.30
C LEU A 259 -8.00 5.84 -14.73
N THR A 260 -7.23 6.46 -13.85
CA THR A 260 -6.42 7.63 -14.17
C THR A 260 -4.96 7.36 -13.84
N VAL A 261 -4.10 7.43 -14.83
CA VAL A 261 -2.64 7.48 -14.66
C VAL A 261 -2.18 8.86 -15.10
N ASP A 262 -1.61 9.62 -14.19
CA ASP A 262 -1.30 11.01 -14.43
C ASP A 262 0.11 11.37 -13.94
N ASP A 263 0.78 12.20 -14.72
CA ASP A 263 2.08 12.76 -14.39
C ASP A 263 1.92 13.99 -13.48
N ARG A 264 2.31 13.86 -12.24
CA ARG A 264 2.27 14.98 -11.28
C ARG A 264 3.11 16.19 -11.68
N SER A 265 4.04 16.03 -12.62
CA SER A 265 4.94 17.10 -13.09
C SER A 265 4.41 17.86 -14.32
N GLY A 266 3.16 17.66 -14.70
CA GLY A 266 2.56 18.30 -15.87
C GLY A 266 2.86 17.61 -17.20
N HIS A 267 2.89 16.29 -17.21
CA HIS A 267 3.07 15.40 -18.39
C HIS A 267 4.46 15.47 -19.03
N THR A 268 5.46 15.91 -18.29
CA THR A 268 6.81 16.14 -18.84
C THR A 268 7.85 15.12 -18.41
N SER A 269 7.56 14.22 -17.47
CA SER A 269 8.56 13.33 -16.91
C SER A 269 8.12 11.88 -16.73
N LEU A 270 6.84 11.56 -16.63
CA LEU A 270 6.38 10.19 -16.43
C LEU A 270 6.67 9.31 -17.65
N VAL A 271 7.45 8.27 -17.46
CA VAL A 271 7.68 7.20 -18.44
C VAL A 271 6.97 5.94 -17.98
N ILE A 272 6.10 5.41 -18.83
CA ILE A 272 5.34 4.17 -18.59
C ILE A 272 5.94 3.04 -19.42
N ASP A 273 6.30 1.93 -18.78
CA ASP A 273 6.63 0.67 -19.42
C ASP A 273 5.50 -0.33 -19.16
N ASN A 274 4.76 -0.70 -20.22
CA ASN A 274 3.64 -1.64 -20.15
C ASN A 274 3.92 -2.92 -20.98
N ARG A 275 5.15 -3.42 -20.99
CA ARG A 275 5.48 -4.66 -21.70
C ARG A 275 4.70 -5.84 -21.14
N GLN A 276 3.89 -6.50 -22.00
CA GLN A 276 3.02 -7.63 -21.62
C GLN A 276 2.11 -7.32 -20.40
N GLY A 277 1.97 -6.05 -20.04
CA GLY A 277 1.12 -5.60 -18.96
C GLY A 277 -0.27 -5.19 -19.44
N THR A 278 -1.17 -4.97 -18.51
CA THR A 278 -2.55 -4.55 -18.81
C THR A 278 -2.93 -3.34 -17.96
N LEU A 279 -3.44 -2.30 -18.60
CA LEU A 279 -4.18 -1.21 -17.98
C LEU A 279 -5.63 -1.34 -18.45
N ILE A 280 -6.60 -1.44 -17.50
CA ILE A 280 -7.99 -1.67 -17.86
C ILE A 280 -8.95 -0.86 -16.99
N ALA A 281 -9.95 -0.24 -17.63
CA ALA A 281 -11.04 0.46 -16.98
C ALA A 281 -12.40 -0.09 -17.41
N GLY A 282 -13.35 -0.15 -16.48
CA GLY A 282 -14.73 -0.56 -16.77
C GLY A 282 -15.58 0.55 -17.42
N GLU A 283 -15.26 1.83 -17.18
CA GLU A 283 -16.04 2.95 -17.76
C GLU A 283 -15.13 3.92 -18.52
N GLN A 284 -14.04 4.39 -17.93
CA GLN A 284 -13.17 5.39 -18.52
C GLN A 284 -11.71 5.19 -18.14
N ALA A 285 -10.82 5.23 -19.12
CA ALA A 285 -9.38 5.25 -18.91
C ALA A 285 -8.80 6.60 -19.35
N THR A 286 -7.97 7.22 -18.48
CA THR A 286 -7.22 8.44 -18.80
C THR A 286 -5.75 8.20 -18.47
N ILE A 287 -4.87 8.36 -19.46
CA ILE A 287 -3.42 8.16 -19.33
C ILE A 287 -2.72 9.41 -19.85
N ASN A 288 -2.07 10.16 -18.97
CA ASN A 288 -1.30 11.34 -19.29
C ASN A 288 0.16 11.12 -18.90
N ALA A 289 1.07 11.08 -19.85
CA ALA A 289 2.47 10.78 -19.60
C ALA A 289 3.42 11.49 -20.57
N HIS A 290 4.69 11.49 -20.24
CA HIS A 290 5.74 11.93 -21.15
C HIS A 290 5.93 10.92 -22.26
N ALA A 291 6.07 9.63 -21.90
CA ALA A 291 6.26 8.54 -22.83
C ALA A 291 5.55 7.25 -22.36
N LEU A 292 5.11 6.47 -23.30
CA LEU A 292 4.55 5.13 -23.09
C LEU A 292 5.22 4.15 -24.03
N SER A 293 5.59 2.98 -23.52
CA SER A 293 6.24 1.92 -24.29
C SER A 293 5.74 0.55 -23.88
N GLY A 294 6.03 -0.45 -24.71
CA GLY A 294 5.71 -1.85 -24.48
C GLY A 294 4.56 -2.37 -25.35
N ASP A 295 4.49 -3.70 -25.43
CA ASP A 295 3.54 -4.48 -26.23
C ASP A 295 2.30 -4.93 -25.44
N GLY A 296 2.04 -4.31 -24.29
CA GLY A 296 0.90 -4.62 -23.43
C GLY A 296 -0.43 -4.08 -23.95
N GLN A 297 -1.44 -4.20 -23.11
CA GLN A 297 -2.82 -3.84 -23.43
C GLN A 297 -3.25 -2.55 -22.71
N LEU A 298 -3.97 -1.70 -23.45
CA LEU A 298 -4.72 -0.56 -22.92
C LEU A 298 -6.20 -0.77 -23.27
N LEU A 299 -7.04 -0.98 -22.27
CA LEU A 299 -8.43 -1.40 -22.48
C LEU A 299 -9.41 -0.51 -21.70
N SER A 300 -10.52 -0.13 -22.34
CA SER A 300 -11.65 0.52 -21.66
C SER A 300 -12.99 -0.06 -22.19
N GLN A 301 -13.90 -0.37 -21.28
CA GLN A 301 -15.26 -0.75 -21.66
C GLN A 301 -16.10 0.47 -22.07
N GLY A 302 -15.67 1.67 -21.76
CA GLY A 302 -16.25 2.93 -22.23
C GLY A 302 -15.23 3.75 -23.01
N ASP A 303 -15.00 4.98 -22.61
CA ASP A 303 -14.09 5.89 -23.29
C ASP A 303 -12.64 5.72 -22.83
N MET A 304 -11.69 6.09 -23.70
CA MET A 304 -10.27 6.14 -23.39
C MET A 304 -9.63 7.41 -23.92
N ALA A 305 -8.80 8.05 -23.11
CA ALA A 305 -7.94 9.16 -23.51
C ALA A 305 -6.48 8.86 -23.16
N VAL A 306 -5.60 8.97 -24.16
CA VAL A 306 -4.14 8.82 -23.99
C VAL A 306 -3.48 10.06 -24.53
N THR A 307 -2.76 10.79 -23.66
CA THR A 307 -2.02 12.00 -24.04
C THR A 307 -0.53 11.82 -23.73
N LEU A 308 0.30 11.95 -24.75
CA LEU A 308 1.75 11.79 -24.65
C LEU A 308 2.47 13.03 -25.19
N THR A 309 3.65 13.34 -24.64
CA THR A 309 4.45 14.49 -25.11
C THR A 309 5.65 14.08 -25.98
N LYS A 310 5.91 12.78 -26.13
CA LYS A 310 7.00 12.21 -26.95
C LYS A 310 6.45 11.27 -28.02
N ASP A 311 7.36 10.84 -28.91
CA ASP A 311 7.06 9.81 -29.91
C ASP A 311 6.46 8.57 -29.24
N PHE A 312 5.47 7.98 -29.93
CA PHE A 312 4.83 6.76 -29.48
C PHE A 312 4.97 5.66 -30.54
N HIS A 313 5.69 4.62 -30.20
CA HIS A 313 5.75 3.39 -30.98
C HIS A 313 4.77 2.39 -30.37
N HIS A 314 3.58 2.28 -30.97
CA HIS A 314 2.50 1.42 -30.52
C HIS A 314 2.72 0.00 -31.05
N THR A 315 3.13 -0.91 -30.19
CA THR A 315 3.40 -2.32 -30.48
C THR A 315 2.43 -3.27 -29.77
N GLY A 316 1.52 -2.74 -28.97
CA GLY A 316 0.55 -3.47 -28.16
C GLY A 316 -0.86 -3.49 -28.75
N HIS A 317 -1.86 -3.57 -27.88
CA HIS A 317 -3.27 -3.53 -28.25
C HIS A 317 -3.98 -2.42 -27.45
N THR A 318 -4.61 -1.48 -28.16
CA THR A 318 -5.38 -0.39 -27.55
C THR A 318 -6.81 -0.46 -28.04
N ALA A 319 -7.76 -0.63 -27.10
CA ALA A 319 -9.18 -0.79 -27.42
C ALA A 319 -10.10 -0.05 -26.45
N ALA A 320 -11.11 0.62 -26.99
CA ALA A 320 -12.20 1.22 -26.22
C ALA A 320 -13.56 0.86 -26.86
N ASN A 321 -14.58 0.57 -26.04
CA ASN A 321 -15.91 0.35 -26.60
C ASN A 321 -16.62 1.67 -27.00
N GLY A 322 -16.28 2.76 -26.34
CA GLY A 322 -16.75 4.11 -26.65
C GLY A 322 -15.82 4.88 -27.61
N THR A 323 -15.45 6.07 -27.21
CA THR A 323 -14.49 6.93 -27.93
C THR A 323 -13.06 6.68 -27.43
N LEU A 324 -12.15 6.49 -28.35
CA LEU A 324 -10.70 6.45 -28.08
C LEU A 324 -10.06 7.71 -28.63
N THR A 325 -9.54 8.56 -27.75
CA THR A 325 -8.74 9.72 -28.11
C THR A 325 -7.28 9.42 -27.81
N LEU A 326 -6.42 9.47 -28.80
CA LEU A 326 -4.98 9.29 -28.66
C LEU A 326 -4.28 10.53 -29.25
N GLU A 327 -3.55 11.21 -28.42
CA GLU A 327 -2.79 12.41 -28.78
C GLU A 327 -1.32 12.24 -28.40
N THR A 328 -0.43 12.51 -29.34
CA THR A 328 1.00 12.67 -29.07
C THR A 328 1.54 13.92 -29.72
N ALA A 329 2.35 14.69 -29.00
CA ALA A 329 3.06 15.82 -29.57
C ALA A 329 4.20 15.38 -30.54
N GLY A 330 4.61 14.12 -30.46
CA GLY A 330 5.63 13.51 -31.30
C GLY A 330 5.07 12.72 -32.48
N ASN A 331 5.89 11.79 -32.99
CA ASN A 331 5.50 10.86 -34.04
C ASN A 331 4.76 9.66 -33.47
N LEU A 332 3.75 9.16 -34.19
CA LEU A 332 3.09 7.88 -33.90
C LEU A 332 3.46 6.87 -34.95
N THR A 333 4.06 5.75 -34.54
CA THR A 333 4.21 4.55 -35.37
C THR A 333 3.28 3.49 -34.79
N ASN A 334 2.31 3.04 -35.57
CA ASN A 334 1.38 1.98 -35.19
C ASN A 334 1.73 0.69 -35.91
N ASP A 335 2.06 -0.36 -35.15
CA ASP A 335 2.37 -1.72 -35.64
C ASP A 335 1.25 -2.73 -35.34
N ARG A 336 0.21 -2.33 -34.60
CA ARG A 336 -0.85 -3.22 -34.11
C ARG A 336 -2.23 -2.56 -34.20
N ALA A 337 -3.15 -2.92 -33.30
CA ALA A 337 -4.52 -2.45 -33.35
C ALA A 337 -4.77 -1.27 -32.40
N ILE A 338 -5.29 -0.18 -32.93
CA ILE A 338 -5.89 0.96 -32.23
C ILE A 338 -7.35 1.00 -32.65
N VAL A 339 -8.26 0.52 -31.82
CA VAL A 339 -9.65 0.29 -32.19
C VAL A 339 -10.64 0.89 -31.21
N ALA A 340 -11.77 1.39 -31.71
CA ALA A 340 -12.86 1.84 -30.87
C ALA A 340 -14.21 1.38 -31.43
N GLY A 341 -15.20 1.18 -30.55
CA GLY A 341 -16.54 0.83 -30.97
C GLY A 341 -17.28 2.00 -31.62
N GLN A 342 -17.07 3.21 -31.13
CA GLN A 342 -17.76 4.40 -31.63
C GLN A 342 -16.83 5.29 -32.47
N THR A 343 -15.80 5.88 -31.85
CA THR A 343 -14.95 6.85 -32.52
C THR A 343 -13.50 6.66 -32.14
N VAL A 344 -12.59 6.67 -33.11
CA VAL A 344 -11.15 6.93 -32.91
C VAL A 344 -10.87 8.38 -33.28
N GLN A 345 -10.26 9.12 -32.37
CA GLN A 345 -9.69 10.43 -32.58
C GLN A 345 -8.18 10.36 -32.36
N LEU A 346 -7.40 10.57 -33.40
CA LEU A 346 -5.96 10.44 -33.34
C LEU A 346 -5.31 11.76 -33.77
N THR A 347 -4.36 12.26 -32.95
CA THR A 347 -3.56 13.46 -33.26
C THR A 347 -2.09 13.14 -33.08
N ALA A 348 -1.27 13.43 -34.08
CA ALA A 348 0.18 13.23 -34.04
C ALA A 348 0.91 14.24 -34.95
N LYS A 349 2.23 14.42 -34.73
CA LYS A 349 3.06 15.18 -35.66
C LYS A 349 3.17 14.45 -36.99
N ASN A 350 3.61 13.20 -36.97
CA ASN A 350 3.61 12.28 -38.10
C ASN A 350 2.93 10.98 -37.68
N LEU A 351 2.23 10.33 -38.62
CA LEU A 351 1.64 8.99 -38.43
C LEU A 351 2.19 8.02 -39.46
N THR A 352 2.76 6.93 -38.97
CA THR A 352 3.07 5.74 -39.76
C THR A 352 2.20 4.57 -39.30
N ASN A 353 1.26 4.12 -40.14
CA ASN A 353 0.44 2.94 -39.90
C ASN A 353 1.00 1.80 -40.76
N THR A 354 1.65 0.83 -40.13
CA THR A 354 2.43 -0.20 -40.84
C THR A 354 1.51 -1.27 -41.45
N GLN A 355 2.07 -2.14 -42.28
CA GLN A 355 1.33 -3.11 -43.11
C GLN A 355 0.39 -4.02 -42.29
N THR A 356 0.74 -4.38 -41.07
CA THR A 356 -0.05 -5.26 -40.21
C THR A 356 -0.90 -4.51 -39.20
N ALA A 357 -0.86 -3.17 -39.24
CA ALA A 357 -1.52 -2.33 -38.28
C ALA A 357 -2.95 -1.95 -38.67
N GLU A 358 -3.79 -1.72 -37.70
CA GLU A 358 -5.18 -1.33 -37.85
C GLU A 358 -5.48 -0.08 -36.98
N ILE A 359 -6.18 0.87 -37.56
CA ILE A 359 -6.85 1.97 -36.88
C ILE A 359 -8.30 1.95 -37.37
N SER A 360 -9.24 1.54 -36.49
CA SER A 360 -10.63 1.38 -36.92
C SER A 360 -11.65 1.71 -35.85
N ALA A 361 -12.79 2.27 -36.28
CA ALA A 361 -13.95 2.54 -35.44
C ALA A 361 -15.19 2.75 -36.31
N GLY A 362 -16.38 2.90 -35.71
CA GLY A 362 -17.57 3.39 -36.41
C GLY A 362 -17.36 4.79 -37.04
N LYS A 363 -16.45 5.57 -36.46
CA LYS A 363 -15.96 6.85 -37.03
C LYS A 363 -14.49 7.02 -36.72
N THR A 364 -13.66 7.24 -37.72
CA THR A 364 -12.23 7.46 -37.55
C THR A 364 -11.84 8.88 -37.98
N GLN A 365 -11.22 9.63 -37.07
CA GLN A 365 -10.70 10.97 -37.29
C GLN A 365 -9.18 10.95 -37.05
N VAL A 366 -8.41 11.31 -38.08
CA VAL A 366 -6.96 11.34 -38.01
C VAL A 366 -6.46 12.74 -38.34
N ASN A 367 -5.82 13.39 -37.38
CA ASN A 367 -5.22 14.72 -37.51
C ASN A 367 -3.70 14.56 -37.46
N VAL A 368 -3.03 14.80 -38.58
CA VAL A 368 -1.57 14.74 -38.69
C VAL A 368 -1.04 16.08 -39.14
N HIS A 369 -0.05 16.62 -38.43
CA HIS A 369 0.51 17.93 -38.74
C HIS A 369 1.38 17.91 -40.00
N ASP A 370 2.21 16.89 -40.17
CA ASP A 370 3.19 16.83 -41.25
C ASP A 370 2.87 15.72 -42.24
N THR A 371 3.12 14.44 -41.88
CA THR A 371 3.04 13.32 -42.85
C THR A 371 2.22 12.16 -42.32
N LEU A 372 1.28 11.66 -43.14
CA LEU A 372 0.58 10.39 -42.95
C LEU A 372 1.14 9.36 -43.93
N ASN A 373 1.74 8.29 -43.41
CA ASN A 373 2.16 7.11 -44.19
C ASN A 373 1.30 5.92 -43.75
N ASN A 374 0.40 5.45 -44.61
CA ASN A 374 -0.48 4.32 -44.37
C ASN A 374 -0.19 3.16 -45.32
N THR A 375 0.31 2.07 -44.77
CA THR A 375 0.47 0.78 -45.46
C THR A 375 -0.41 -0.32 -44.87
N GLY A 376 -1.13 -0.03 -43.77
CA GLY A 376 -2.09 -0.90 -43.10
C GLY A 376 -3.54 -0.49 -43.34
N LEU A 377 -4.42 -0.82 -42.39
CA LEU A 377 -5.84 -0.47 -42.45
C LEU A 377 -6.12 0.81 -41.63
N ILE A 378 -6.80 1.77 -42.24
CA ILE A 378 -7.51 2.84 -41.55
C ILE A 378 -8.96 2.77 -42.03
N ASP A 379 -9.89 2.46 -41.12
CA ASP A 379 -11.31 2.26 -41.42
C ASP A 379 -12.19 3.16 -40.53
N GLY A 380 -13.22 3.71 -41.13
CA GLY A 380 -14.14 4.61 -40.45
C GLY A 380 -15.62 4.16 -40.50
N GLY A 381 -15.88 2.86 -40.80
CA GLY A 381 -17.22 2.28 -40.84
C GLY A 381 -17.99 2.53 -42.13
#